data_9c7057a9b13d0929edcb4922e8a0a6f7
#
_entry.id   9c7057a9b13d0929edcb4922e8a0a6f7
#
_cell.length_a   1.000
_cell.length_b   1.000
_cell.length_c   1.000
_cell.angle_alpha   90.00
_cell.angle_beta   90.00
_cell.angle_gamma   90.00
#
_symmetry.space_group_name_H-M   'P 1'
#
loop_
_entity.id
_entity.type
_entity.pdbx_description
1 polymer ?
#
loop_
_entity_poly.entity_id
_entity_poly.type
_entity_poly.pdbx_seq_one_letter_code
_entity_poly.pdbx_strand_id
1 'polypeptide(L)'
;MKNNLYVFFLFFITGLMSCSHHSGLYEHAEKIMSQHPDSVLTLLSTIQDVNDLSEKDRAMYYLLLTEAEDKTYKKHESDSLIAIATEYFDKTDDVKRKAKAWYYRGRVVDDLKDAPRAQDYYLKALQNEMEITDYAFLGRLYNSIGMLYTYQEVYEKAVLYQKKALYCFEALYDSIGQSYVLRDIGRNMTALNKMDSAIFYYEKALYFCDQKSKSSVYRELANLYLDIDNYSKGLEYIEKVLSSPLKKSMLDSFYFVLGKYYQKTNQVDSAYYYLGYSSNSSRLQTQAAAYYHLAQLERFRENWKGYANNQIRYE
;
A
#
# COMPACT_ATOMS: atom_id res chain seq x y z
N MET A 1 -11.50 -66.71 -3.60
CA MET A 1 -10.78 -65.70 -2.72
C MET A 1 -9.71 -64.83 -3.45
N LYS A 2 -9.45 -65.04 -4.74
CA LYS A 2 -8.43 -64.22 -5.46
C LYS A 2 -8.95 -62.95 -6.12
N ASN A 3 -10.28 -62.82 -6.34
CA ASN A 3 -10.83 -61.66 -7.06
C ASN A 3 -11.08 -60.43 -6.17
N ASN A 4 -11.18 -60.56 -4.86
CA ASN A 4 -11.42 -59.40 -3.97
C ASN A 4 -10.13 -58.60 -3.66
N LEU A 5 -8.95 -59.18 -3.90
CA LEU A 5 -7.69 -58.46 -3.63
C LEU A 5 -7.35 -57.43 -4.74
N TYR A 6 -7.79 -57.68 -5.96
CA TYR A 6 -7.59 -56.77 -7.11
C TYR A 6 -8.52 -55.54 -7.02
N VAL A 7 -9.72 -55.68 -6.49
CA VAL A 7 -10.67 -54.57 -6.32
C VAL A 7 -10.19 -53.61 -5.23
N PHE A 8 -9.58 -54.12 -4.14
CA PHE A 8 -9.01 -53.29 -3.09
C PHE A 8 -7.77 -52.54 -3.57
N PHE A 9 -6.94 -53.10 -4.45
CA PHE A 9 -5.76 -52.45 -4.99
C PHE A 9 -6.10 -51.37 -6.03
N LEU A 10 -7.16 -51.53 -6.79
CA LEU A 10 -7.66 -50.50 -7.74
C LEU A 10 -8.27 -49.29 -7.04
N PHE A 11 -8.95 -49.45 -5.89
CA PHE A 11 -9.47 -48.32 -5.10
C PHE A 11 -8.36 -47.54 -4.39
N PHE A 12 -7.22 -48.17 -4.07
CA PHE A 12 -6.09 -47.48 -3.45
C PHE A 12 -5.27 -46.65 -4.43
N ILE A 13 -5.27 -47.00 -5.71
CA ILE A 13 -4.52 -46.28 -6.77
C ILE A 13 -5.33 -45.03 -7.22
N THR A 14 -6.65 -45.06 -7.22
CA THR A 14 -7.47 -43.88 -7.58
C THR A 14 -7.45 -42.81 -6.49
N GLY A 15 -7.24 -43.15 -5.22
CA GLY A 15 -7.09 -42.18 -4.12
C GLY A 15 -5.79 -41.40 -4.14
N LEU A 16 -4.72 -41.94 -4.75
CA LEU A 16 -3.41 -41.29 -4.84
C LEU A 16 -3.26 -40.34 -6.05
N MET A 17 -4.11 -40.45 -7.06
CA MET A 17 -4.08 -39.54 -8.22
C MET A 17 -4.79 -38.20 -7.98
N SER A 18 -5.69 -38.10 -6.98
CA SER A 18 -6.40 -36.85 -6.69
C SER A 18 -5.53 -35.78 -6.02
N CYS A 19 -4.46 -36.17 -5.30
CA CYS A 19 -3.57 -35.22 -4.62
C CYS A 19 -2.57 -34.49 -5.55
N SER A 20 -2.34 -34.94 -6.78
CA SER A 20 -1.31 -34.38 -7.67
C SER A 20 -1.81 -33.25 -8.58
N HIS A 21 -3.12 -33.16 -8.81
CA HIS A 21 -3.67 -32.24 -9.82
C HIS A 21 -3.67 -30.78 -9.33
N HIS A 22 -4.01 -30.52 -8.08
CA HIS A 22 -4.04 -29.16 -7.53
C HIS A 22 -2.67 -28.62 -7.15
N SER A 23 -1.70 -29.48 -6.74
CA SER A 23 -0.37 -28.99 -6.38
C SER A 23 0.36 -28.36 -7.58
N GLY A 24 0.30 -28.95 -8.75
CA GLY A 24 0.89 -28.39 -9.97
C GLY A 24 0.22 -27.06 -10.39
N LEU A 25 -1.10 -26.94 -10.21
CA LEU A 25 -1.84 -25.69 -10.45
C LEU A 25 -1.36 -24.59 -9.50
N TYR A 26 -1.25 -24.88 -8.20
CA TYR A 26 -0.81 -23.89 -7.20
C TYR A 26 0.66 -23.49 -7.38
N GLU A 27 1.55 -24.41 -7.70
CA GLU A 27 2.95 -24.10 -8.02
C GLU A 27 3.04 -23.18 -9.26
N HIS A 28 2.25 -23.47 -10.29
CA HIS A 28 2.18 -22.60 -11.46
C HIS A 28 1.63 -21.21 -11.10
N ALA A 29 0.56 -21.13 -10.31
CA ALA A 29 -0.01 -19.88 -9.82
C ALA A 29 1.02 -19.05 -9.02
N GLU A 30 1.75 -19.68 -8.08
CA GLU A 30 2.82 -19.00 -7.32
C GLU A 30 3.91 -18.45 -8.24
N LYS A 31 4.29 -19.19 -9.27
CA LYS A 31 5.35 -18.80 -10.22
C LYS A 31 4.97 -17.57 -11.05
N ILE A 32 3.72 -17.47 -11.50
CA ILE A 32 3.28 -16.37 -12.35
C ILE A 32 2.69 -15.18 -11.56
N MET A 33 2.46 -15.33 -10.26
CA MET A 33 1.77 -14.39 -9.37
C MET A 33 2.32 -12.96 -9.44
N SER A 34 3.63 -12.78 -9.56
CA SER A 34 4.24 -11.45 -9.55
C SER A 34 4.05 -10.69 -10.86
N GLN A 35 3.97 -11.39 -12.00
CA GLN A 35 3.92 -10.79 -13.33
C GLN A 35 2.51 -10.79 -13.94
N HIS A 36 1.72 -11.81 -13.61
CA HIS A 36 0.40 -12.07 -14.20
C HIS A 36 -0.66 -12.44 -13.16
N PRO A 37 -0.94 -11.55 -12.16
CA PRO A 37 -1.94 -11.86 -11.12
C PRO A 37 -3.35 -12.07 -11.67
N ASP A 38 -3.74 -11.37 -12.76
CA ASP A 38 -5.02 -11.60 -13.44
C ASP A 38 -5.14 -13.02 -14.00
N SER A 39 -4.03 -13.55 -14.55
CA SER A 39 -3.98 -14.94 -15.03
C SER A 39 -4.12 -15.95 -13.89
N VAL A 40 -3.62 -15.62 -12.68
CA VAL A 40 -3.83 -16.44 -11.48
C VAL A 40 -5.30 -16.49 -11.11
N LEU A 41 -6.02 -15.36 -11.13
CA LEU A 41 -7.47 -15.34 -10.89
C LEU A 41 -8.21 -16.25 -11.88
N THR A 42 -7.86 -16.17 -13.17
CA THR A 42 -8.43 -17.04 -14.21
C THR A 42 -8.11 -18.52 -13.94
N LEU A 43 -6.86 -18.81 -13.57
CA LEU A 43 -6.44 -20.19 -13.28
C LEU A 43 -7.19 -20.76 -12.07
N LEU A 44 -7.33 -20.00 -10.99
CA LEU A 44 -8.07 -20.43 -9.80
C LEU A 44 -9.57 -20.63 -10.07
N SER A 45 -10.16 -19.86 -10.99
CA SER A 45 -11.58 -20.01 -11.37
C SER A 45 -11.90 -21.33 -12.08
N THR A 46 -10.89 -22.10 -12.51
CA THR A 46 -11.10 -23.45 -13.07
C THR A 46 -11.48 -24.50 -12.02
N ILE A 47 -11.25 -24.21 -10.74
CA ILE A 47 -11.66 -25.07 -9.62
C ILE A 47 -13.18 -24.89 -9.37
N GLN A 48 -13.98 -25.92 -9.69
CA GLN A 48 -15.43 -25.82 -9.70
C GLN A 48 -16.04 -25.76 -8.30
N ASP A 49 -15.59 -26.62 -7.38
CA ASP A 49 -16.09 -26.65 -6.01
C ASP A 49 -14.95 -26.59 -4.99
N VAL A 50 -14.77 -25.41 -4.40
CA VAL A 50 -13.73 -25.15 -3.39
C VAL A 50 -14.05 -25.87 -2.07
N ASN A 51 -15.31 -26.23 -1.80
CA ASN A 51 -15.70 -26.92 -0.57
C ASN A 51 -15.26 -28.38 -0.57
N ASP A 52 -15.13 -28.99 -1.75
CA ASP A 52 -14.66 -30.36 -1.91
C ASP A 52 -13.13 -30.52 -1.79
N LEU A 53 -12.40 -29.39 -1.73
CA LEU A 53 -10.96 -29.40 -1.55
C LEU A 53 -10.55 -29.90 -0.16
N SER A 54 -9.38 -30.54 -0.10
CA SER A 54 -8.74 -30.82 1.19
C SER A 54 -8.50 -29.51 1.95
N GLU A 55 -8.36 -29.57 3.31
CA GLU A 55 -8.07 -28.38 4.10
C GLU A 55 -6.81 -27.64 3.62
N LYS A 56 -5.77 -28.38 3.22
CA LYS A 56 -4.55 -27.84 2.65
C LYS A 56 -4.81 -27.11 1.33
N ASP A 57 -5.51 -27.76 0.42
CA ASP A 57 -5.77 -27.19 -0.91
C ASP A 57 -6.69 -25.98 -0.83
N ARG A 58 -7.68 -26.00 0.06
CA ARG A 58 -8.55 -24.87 0.33
C ARG A 58 -7.78 -23.68 0.94
N ALA A 59 -6.87 -23.95 1.87
CA ALA A 59 -5.99 -22.91 2.43
C ALA A 59 -5.07 -22.29 1.35
N MET A 60 -4.49 -23.13 0.49
CA MET A 60 -3.69 -22.67 -0.66
C MET A 60 -4.52 -21.83 -1.63
N TYR A 61 -5.73 -22.31 -1.98
CA TYR A 61 -6.63 -21.60 -2.86
C TYR A 61 -6.92 -20.18 -2.34
N TYR A 62 -7.33 -20.04 -1.08
CA TYR A 62 -7.68 -18.72 -0.53
C TYR A 62 -6.46 -17.83 -0.30
N LEU A 63 -5.29 -18.37 -0.01
CA LEU A 63 -4.05 -17.60 0.03
C LEU A 63 -3.72 -17.00 -1.33
N LEU A 64 -3.72 -17.82 -2.39
CA LEU A 64 -3.40 -17.38 -3.74
C LEU A 64 -4.47 -16.46 -4.32
N LEU A 65 -5.75 -16.72 -4.03
CA LEU A 65 -6.86 -15.85 -4.43
C LEU A 65 -6.68 -14.46 -3.82
N THR A 66 -6.48 -14.37 -2.51
CA THR A 66 -6.31 -13.09 -1.82
C THR A 66 -5.04 -12.36 -2.30
N GLU A 67 -3.92 -13.08 -2.51
CA GLU A 67 -2.71 -12.47 -3.08
C GLU A 67 -2.97 -11.88 -4.47
N ALA A 68 -3.69 -12.59 -5.34
CA ALA A 68 -4.00 -12.13 -6.69
C ALA A 68 -5.00 -10.95 -6.68
N GLU A 69 -6.00 -10.98 -5.81
CA GLU A 69 -6.96 -9.89 -5.63
C GLU A 69 -6.28 -8.60 -5.12
N ASP A 70 -5.39 -8.70 -4.12
CA ASP A 70 -4.60 -7.56 -3.62
C ASP A 70 -3.73 -6.96 -4.74
N LYS A 71 -3.05 -7.78 -5.54
CA LYS A 71 -2.19 -7.34 -6.65
C LYS A 71 -2.96 -6.73 -7.82
N THR A 72 -4.21 -7.08 -8.01
CA THR A 72 -5.11 -6.52 -9.03
C THR A 72 -5.94 -5.35 -8.50
N TYR A 73 -5.67 -4.89 -7.26
CA TYR A 73 -6.38 -3.78 -6.59
C TYR A 73 -7.87 -4.01 -6.43
N LYS A 74 -8.30 -5.25 -6.32
CA LYS A 74 -9.68 -5.61 -6.02
C LYS A 74 -9.95 -5.34 -4.54
N LYS A 75 -11.04 -4.63 -4.24
CA LYS A 75 -11.41 -4.32 -2.85
C LYS A 75 -11.91 -5.57 -2.14
N HIS A 76 -11.47 -5.74 -0.90
CA HIS A 76 -11.95 -6.77 -0.01
C HIS A 76 -13.14 -6.28 0.83
N GLU A 77 -14.12 -7.16 1.05
CA GLU A 77 -15.29 -6.88 1.87
C GLU A 77 -15.25 -7.60 3.22
N SER A 78 -14.43 -8.64 3.36
CA SER A 78 -14.28 -9.46 4.57
C SER A 78 -12.93 -10.17 4.58
N ASP A 79 -12.41 -10.48 5.78
CA ASP A 79 -11.21 -11.31 5.97
C ASP A 79 -11.51 -12.81 6.15
N SER A 80 -12.77 -13.23 5.98
CA SER A 80 -13.21 -14.61 6.26
C SER A 80 -12.50 -15.66 5.40
N LEU A 81 -12.26 -15.37 4.11
CA LEU A 81 -11.60 -16.31 3.20
C LEU A 81 -10.12 -16.50 3.53
N ILE A 82 -9.39 -15.43 3.73
CA ILE A 82 -7.97 -15.49 4.09
C ILE A 82 -7.78 -16.00 5.53
N ALA A 83 -8.79 -15.89 6.39
CA ALA A 83 -8.77 -16.49 7.72
C ALA A 83 -8.57 -18.01 7.66
N ILE A 84 -9.20 -18.71 6.70
CA ILE A 84 -9.05 -20.15 6.48
C ILE A 84 -7.57 -20.49 6.19
N ALA A 85 -6.90 -19.68 5.36
CA ALA A 85 -5.49 -19.87 5.08
C ALA A 85 -4.61 -19.62 6.34
N THR A 86 -4.87 -18.55 7.09
CA THR A 86 -4.11 -18.28 8.32
C THR A 86 -4.28 -19.37 9.36
N GLU A 87 -5.51 -19.85 9.58
CA GLU A 87 -5.79 -20.90 10.55
C GLU A 87 -5.14 -22.24 10.21
N TYR A 88 -5.02 -22.54 8.91
CA TYR A 88 -4.34 -23.75 8.46
C TYR A 88 -2.82 -23.60 8.58
N PHE A 89 -2.22 -22.57 7.97
CA PHE A 89 -0.77 -22.43 7.93
C PHE A 89 -0.16 -22.12 9.29
N ASP A 90 -0.91 -21.52 10.20
CA ASP A 90 -0.43 -21.25 11.58
C ASP A 90 -0.08 -22.53 12.35
N LYS A 91 -0.71 -23.65 12.00
CA LYS A 91 -0.49 -24.99 12.58
C LYS A 91 0.61 -25.78 11.86
N THR A 92 1.25 -25.22 10.84
CA THR A 92 2.27 -25.90 10.03
C THR A 92 3.66 -25.28 10.22
N ASP A 93 4.69 -26.00 9.82
CA ASP A 93 6.08 -25.52 9.78
C ASP A 93 6.41 -24.78 8.47
N ASP A 94 5.41 -24.51 7.61
CA ASP A 94 5.61 -23.73 6.37
C ASP A 94 5.67 -22.23 6.68
N VAL A 95 6.85 -21.80 7.15
CA VAL A 95 7.10 -20.41 7.54
C VAL A 95 6.75 -19.42 6.44
N LYS A 96 7.07 -19.76 5.19
CA LYS A 96 6.81 -18.87 4.04
C LYS A 96 5.32 -18.62 3.82
N ARG A 97 4.50 -19.70 3.77
CA ARG A 97 3.06 -19.56 3.56
C ARG A 97 2.34 -19.02 4.78
N LYS A 98 2.79 -19.37 5.99
CA LYS A 98 2.32 -18.77 7.25
C LYS A 98 2.51 -17.26 7.24
N ALA A 99 3.71 -16.77 6.95
CA ALA A 99 4.00 -15.35 6.88
C ALA A 99 3.16 -14.64 5.81
N LYS A 100 3.04 -15.24 4.61
CA LYS A 100 2.20 -14.69 3.54
C LYS A 100 0.72 -14.64 3.93
N ALA A 101 0.18 -15.67 4.57
CA ALA A 101 -1.21 -15.72 4.99
C ALA A 101 -1.52 -14.61 6.00
N TRP A 102 -0.68 -14.42 7.02
CA TRP A 102 -0.81 -13.30 7.97
C TRP A 102 -0.64 -11.94 7.31
N TYR A 103 0.30 -11.78 6.37
CA TYR A 103 0.48 -10.54 5.64
C TYR A 103 -0.76 -10.17 4.82
N TYR A 104 -1.30 -11.10 4.01
CA TYR A 104 -2.48 -10.81 3.19
C TYR A 104 -3.74 -10.65 4.04
N ARG A 105 -3.86 -11.31 5.17
CA ARG A 105 -4.92 -11.01 6.13
C ARG A 105 -4.78 -9.59 6.68
N GLY A 106 -3.56 -9.16 6.99
CA GLY A 106 -3.26 -7.77 7.33
C GLY A 106 -3.67 -6.79 6.23
N ARG A 107 -3.35 -7.09 4.97
CA ARG A 107 -3.74 -6.26 3.80
C ARG A 107 -5.26 -6.13 3.67
N VAL A 108 -5.98 -7.25 3.82
CA VAL A 108 -7.45 -7.25 3.77
C VAL A 108 -8.05 -6.36 4.85
N VAL A 109 -7.63 -6.48 6.10
CA VAL A 109 -8.20 -5.66 7.19
C VAL A 109 -7.75 -4.21 7.14
N ASP A 110 -6.59 -3.91 6.53
CA ASP A 110 -6.17 -2.54 6.23
C ASP A 110 -7.11 -1.88 5.20
N ASP A 111 -7.50 -2.62 4.16
CA ASP A 111 -8.53 -2.18 3.21
C ASP A 111 -9.88 -1.91 3.89
N LEU A 112 -10.23 -2.70 4.91
CA LEU A 112 -11.42 -2.54 5.75
C LEU A 112 -11.30 -1.41 6.79
N LYS A 113 -10.15 -0.68 6.80
CA LYS A 113 -9.85 0.44 7.71
C LYS A 113 -9.71 0.04 9.17
N ASP A 114 -9.34 -1.19 9.45
CA ASP A 114 -9.04 -1.69 10.79
C ASP A 114 -7.51 -1.73 11.00
N ALA A 115 -6.92 -0.56 11.17
CA ALA A 115 -5.48 -0.41 11.33
C ALA A 115 -4.89 -1.17 12.53
N PRO A 116 -5.57 -1.26 13.71
CA PRO A 116 -5.06 -2.06 14.82
C PRO A 116 -4.93 -3.56 14.49
N ARG A 117 -5.95 -4.16 13.88
CA ARG A 117 -5.86 -5.56 13.46
C ARG A 117 -4.85 -5.77 12.33
N ALA A 118 -4.77 -4.84 11.38
CA ALA A 118 -3.77 -4.91 10.32
C ALA A 118 -2.35 -4.94 10.89
N GLN A 119 -2.06 -4.09 11.87
CA GLN A 119 -0.76 -4.05 12.54
C GLN A 119 -0.44 -5.38 13.27
N ASP A 120 -1.41 -5.93 14.01
CA ASP A 120 -1.24 -7.23 14.69
C ASP A 120 -0.90 -8.35 13.69
N TYR A 121 -1.63 -8.41 12.56
CA TYR A 121 -1.40 -9.43 11.55
C TYR A 121 -0.06 -9.26 10.80
N TYR A 122 0.35 -8.03 10.51
CA TYR A 122 1.69 -7.80 9.93
C TYR A 122 2.81 -8.17 10.91
N LEU A 123 2.65 -7.93 12.21
CA LEU A 123 3.62 -8.33 13.21
C LEU A 123 3.67 -9.86 13.36
N LYS A 124 2.53 -10.55 13.25
CA LYS A 124 2.49 -12.04 13.18
C LYS A 124 3.23 -12.55 11.92
N ALA A 125 3.10 -11.88 10.79
CA ALA A 125 3.85 -12.23 9.58
C ALA A 125 5.38 -12.13 9.76
N LEU A 126 5.86 -11.28 10.69
CA LEU A 126 7.28 -11.11 11.02
C LEU A 126 7.83 -12.08 12.09
N GLN A 127 7.01 -12.89 12.72
CA GLN A 127 7.47 -13.72 13.86
C GLN A 127 8.71 -14.57 13.56
N ASN A 128 8.84 -15.02 12.29
CA ASN A 128 9.97 -15.82 11.84
C ASN A 128 10.77 -15.10 10.72
N GLU A 129 10.94 -13.77 10.84
CA GLU A 129 11.57 -12.97 9.76
C GLU A 129 12.95 -13.49 9.32
N MET A 130 13.72 -14.06 10.24
CA MET A 130 15.06 -14.59 9.98
C MET A 130 15.07 -15.82 9.06
N GLU A 131 13.96 -16.54 8.96
CA GLU A 131 13.80 -17.72 8.10
C GLU A 131 13.23 -17.35 6.73
N ILE A 132 12.77 -16.09 6.55
CA ILE A 132 12.19 -15.61 5.29
C ILE A 132 13.31 -15.09 4.39
N THR A 133 13.59 -15.80 3.31
CA THR A 133 14.61 -15.44 2.31
C THR A 133 14.06 -14.60 1.15
N ASP A 134 12.74 -14.41 1.08
CA ASP A 134 12.06 -13.64 0.03
C ASP A 134 12.13 -12.12 0.36
N TYR A 135 13.20 -11.46 -0.09
CA TYR A 135 13.37 -10.02 0.11
C TYR A 135 12.26 -9.18 -0.54
N ALA A 136 11.64 -9.64 -1.64
CA ALA A 136 10.51 -8.93 -2.24
C ALA A 136 9.28 -8.94 -1.33
N PHE A 137 9.04 -10.05 -0.67
CA PHE A 137 7.99 -10.16 0.34
C PHE A 137 8.30 -9.33 1.59
N LEU A 138 9.52 -9.48 2.16
CA LEU A 138 9.95 -8.74 3.35
C LEU A 138 9.90 -7.22 3.11
N GLY A 139 10.36 -6.75 1.95
CA GLY A 139 10.32 -5.33 1.60
C GLY A 139 8.90 -4.77 1.63
N ARG A 140 7.93 -5.50 1.06
CA ARG A 140 6.52 -5.11 1.12
C ARG A 140 5.95 -5.14 2.54
N LEU A 141 6.25 -6.18 3.31
CA LEU A 141 5.79 -6.33 4.69
C LEU A 141 6.32 -5.20 5.58
N TYR A 142 7.61 -4.91 5.53
CA TYR A 142 8.21 -3.81 6.27
C TYR A 142 7.62 -2.45 5.86
N ASN A 143 7.40 -2.24 4.55
CA ASN A 143 6.79 -1.00 4.08
C ASN A 143 5.34 -0.85 4.57
N SER A 144 4.55 -1.92 4.57
CA SER A 144 3.18 -1.91 5.10
C SER A 144 3.15 -1.55 6.59
N ILE A 145 4.05 -2.12 7.40
CA ILE A 145 4.20 -1.76 8.82
C ILE A 145 4.61 -0.29 8.96
N GLY A 146 5.59 0.16 8.16
CA GLY A 146 6.04 1.55 8.15
C GLY A 146 4.89 2.52 7.83
N MET A 147 4.05 2.19 6.85
CA MET A 147 2.88 3.00 6.50
C MET A 147 1.86 3.09 7.65
N LEU A 148 1.59 1.98 8.35
CA LEU A 148 0.71 2.03 9.53
C LEU A 148 1.25 2.93 10.63
N TYR A 149 2.56 2.88 10.91
CA TYR A 149 3.18 3.80 11.86
C TYR A 149 3.12 5.27 11.38
N THR A 150 3.20 5.52 10.06
CA THR A 150 2.98 6.86 9.51
C THR A 150 1.56 7.36 9.79
N TYR A 151 0.53 6.51 9.59
CA TYR A 151 -0.86 6.87 9.89
C TYR A 151 -1.14 7.07 11.38
N GLN A 152 -0.37 6.39 12.24
CA GLN A 152 -0.41 6.57 13.70
C GLN A 152 0.46 7.74 14.20
N GLU A 153 1.09 8.47 13.29
CA GLU A 153 1.99 9.60 13.58
C GLU A 153 3.24 9.21 14.40
N VAL A 154 3.61 7.90 14.40
CA VAL A 154 4.83 7.39 15.06
C VAL A 154 5.97 7.35 14.04
N TYR A 155 6.38 8.53 13.60
CA TYR A 155 7.24 8.72 12.41
C TYR A 155 8.62 8.09 12.54
N GLU A 156 9.24 8.07 13.72
CA GLU A 156 10.54 7.42 13.93
C GLU A 156 10.47 5.91 13.69
N LYS A 157 9.41 5.24 14.18
CA LYS A 157 9.19 3.81 13.91
C LYS A 157 8.86 3.58 12.43
N ALA A 158 8.08 4.46 11.81
CA ALA A 158 7.80 4.40 10.39
C ALA A 158 9.08 4.40 9.57
N VAL A 159 9.99 5.35 9.83
CA VAL A 159 11.29 5.44 9.17
C VAL A 159 12.15 4.20 9.41
N LEU A 160 12.14 3.64 10.62
CA LEU A 160 12.89 2.42 10.94
C LEU A 160 12.46 1.25 10.04
N TYR A 161 11.17 0.98 9.96
CA TYR A 161 10.64 -0.11 9.12
C TYR A 161 10.81 0.17 7.63
N GLN A 162 10.62 1.41 7.19
CA GLN A 162 10.85 1.80 5.81
C GLN A 162 12.33 1.67 5.41
N LYS A 163 13.29 1.91 6.29
CA LYS A 163 14.72 1.62 6.03
C LYS A 163 14.99 0.13 5.87
N LYS A 164 14.33 -0.74 6.66
CA LYS A 164 14.39 -2.20 6.44
C LYS A 164 13.81 -2.58 5.08
N ALA A 165 12.69 -1.98 4.68
CA ALA A 165 12.10 -2.17 3.35
C ALA A 165 13.04 -1.71 2.23
N LEU A 166 13.67 -0.54 2.39
CA LEU A 166 14.63 -0.01 1.43
C LEU A 166 15.79 -0.97 1.23
N TYR A 167 16.38 -1.49 2.31
CA TYR A 167 17.44 -2.49 2.25
C TYR A 167 17.03 -3.72 1.41
N CYS A 168 15.80 -4.23 1.60
CA CYS A 168 15.28 -5.35 0.82
C CYS A 168 15.19 -5.01 -0.69
N PHE A 169 14.68 -3.83 -1.03
CA PHE A 169 14.55 -3.41 -2.43
C PHE A 169 15.90 -3.06 -3.07
N GLU A 170 16.87 -2.55 -2.29
CA GLU A 170 18.25 -2.34 -2.75
C GLU A 170 18.92 -3.69 -3.10
N ALA A 171 18.77 -4.71 -2.26
CA ALA A 171 19.30 -6.05 -2.49
C ALA A 171 18.73 -6.71 -3.76
N LEU A 172 17.52 -6.33 -4.18
CA LEU A 172 16.84 -6.83 -5.39
C LEU A 172 17.06 -5.95 -6.62
N TYR A 173 17.75 -4.81 -6.48
CA TYR A 173 17.82 -3.78 -7.53
C TYR A 173 16.42 -3.31 -8.00
N ASP A 174 15.41 -3.38 -7.11
CA ASP A 174 14.05 -2.92 -7.41
C ASP A 174 13.97 -1.40 -7.30
N SER A 175 14.24 -0.71 -8.42
CA SER A 175 14.21 0.76 -8.50
C SER A 175 12.83 1.33 -8.14
N ILE A 176 11.74 0.67 -8.54
CA ILE A 176 10.38 1.15 -8.26
C ILE A 176 10.09 1.07 -6.75
N GLY A 177 10.39 -0.08 -6.12
CA GLY A 177 10.24 -0.26 -4.67
C GLY A 177 11.09 0.75 -3.89
N GLN A 178 12.36 0.95 -4.30
CA GLN A 178 13.24 1.96 -3.70
C GLN A 178 12.62 3.37 -3.78
N SER A 179 12.13 3.76 -4.95
CA SER A 179 11.53 5.08 -5.15
C SER A 179 10.34 5.34 -4.23
N TYR A 180 9.42 4.37 -4.12
CA TYR A 180 8.25 4.50 -3.24
C TYR A 180 8.65 4.64 -1.78
N VAL A 181 9.54 3.78 -1.30
CA VAL A 181 9.97 3.80 0.10
C VAL A 181 10.77 5.07 0.42
N LEU A 182 11.65 5.52 -0.46
CA LEU A 182 12.40 6.77 -0.27
C LEU A 182 11.48 7.99 -0.20
N ARG A 183 10.44 8.06 -1.05
CA ARG A 183 9.41 9.10 -0.97
C ARG A 183 8.68 9.05 0.38
N ASP A 184 8.32 7.88 0.86
CA ASP A 184 7.58 7.73 2.12
C ASP A 184 8.47 8.05 3.33
N ILE A 185 9.77 7.72 3.29
CA ILE A 185 10.75 8.21 4.28
C ILE A 185 10.82 9.75 4.24
N GLY A 186 10.86 10.35 3.04
CA GLY A 186 10.85 11.81 2.87
C GLY A 186 9.64 12.46 3.55
N ARG A 187 8.45 11.89 3.40
CA ARG A 187 7.22 12.35 4.08
C ARG A 187 7.35 12.31 5.61
N ASN A 188 7.85 11.21 6.15
CA ASN A 188 8.06 11.08 7.59
C ASN A 188 9.15 12.03 8.09
N MET A 189 10.19 12.31 7.30
CA MET A 189 11.19 13.34 7.64
C MET A 189 10.59 14.74 7.64
N THR A 190 9.67 15.04 6.70
CA THR A 190 8.93 16.31 6.70
C THR A 190 8.07 16.42 7.97
N ALA A 191 7.35 15.37 8.34
CA ALA A 191 6.52 15.36 9.56
C ALA A 191 7.36 15.50 10.84
N LEU A 192 8.58 14.99 10.84
CA LEU A 192 9.57 15.17 11.91
C LEU A 192 10.29 16.53 11.89
N ASN A 193 9.88 17.46 11.02
CA ASN A 193 10.50 18.76 10.80
C ASN A 193 12.00 18.70 10.43
N LYS A 194 12.44 17.61 9.76
CA LYS A 194 13.82 17.39 9.29
C LYS A 194 13.91 17.68 7.79
N MET A 195 13.77 18.95 7.42
CA MET A 195 13.56 19.40 6.04
C MET A 195 14.70 19.01 5.10
N ASP A 196 15.98 19.18 5.51
CA ASP A 196 17.15 18.80 4.67
C ASP A 196 17.15 17.28 4.40
N SER A 197 16.83 16.49 5.42
CA SER A 197 16.70 15.03 5.25
C SER A 197 15.54 14.67 4.32
N ALA A 198 14.42 15.37 4.42
CA ALA A 198 13.27 15.14 3.54
C ALA A 198 13.64 15.45 2.08
N ILE A 199 14.29 16.57 1.79
CA ILE A 199 14.80 16.93 0.46
C ILE A 199 15.72 15.83 -0.08
N PHE A 200 16.70 15.41 0.72
CA PHE A 200 17.64 14.35 0.34
C PHE A 200 16.91 13.04 -0.07
N TYR A 201 15.93 12.59 0.72
CA TYR A 201 15.20 11.37 0.41
C TYR A 201 14.28 11.53 -0.81
N TYR A 202 13.65 12.68 -1.01
CA TYR A 202 12.87 12.95 -2.21
C TYR A 202 13.72 13.02 -3.48
N GLU A 203 14.89 13.66 -3.42
CA GLU A 203 15.82 13.70 -4.55
C GLU A 203 16.36 12.30 -4.89
N LYS A 204 16.70 11.50 -3.87
CA LYS A 204 17.08 10.10 -4.06
C LYS A 204 15.92 9.29 -4.65
N ALA A 205 14.67 9.53 -4.25
CA ALA A 205 13.50 8.92 -4.84
C ALA A 205 13.36 9.25 -6.33
N LEU A 206 13.60 10.50 -6.74
CA LEU A 206 13.55 10.93 -8.14
C LEU A 206 14.55 10.19 -9.03
N TYR A 207 15.72 9.82 -8.49
CA TYR A 207 16.72 9.06 -9.25
C TYR A 207 16.19 7.68 -9.65
N PHE A 208 15.42 7.02 -8.78
CA PHE A 208 14.86 5.69 -9.01
C PHE A 208 13.46 5.70 -9.64
N CYS A 209 12.78 6.86 -9.72
CA CYS A 209 11.44 6.97 -10.27
C CYS A 209 11.37 6.61 -11.75
N ASP A 210 10.34 5.85 -12.12
CA ASP A 210 9.84 5.84 -13.49
C ASP A 210 9.12 7.16 -13.81
N GLN A 211 8.86 7.40 -15.10
CA GLN A 211 8.22 8.65 -15.54
C GLN A 211 6.83 8.87 -14.93
N LYS A 212 6.10 7.78 -14.61
CA LYS A 212 4.74 7.86 -14.04
C LYS A 212 4.75 8.24 -12.56
N SER A 213 5.83 7.92 -11.84
CA SER A 213 5.95 8.16 -10.39
C SER A 213 6.54 9.52 -10.05
N LYS A 214 7.27 10.16 -11.00
CA LYS A 214 7.94 11.46 -10.79
C LYS A 214 6.98 12.56 -10.31
N SER A 215 5.79 12.66 -10.91
CA SER A 215 4.81 13.69 -10.55
C SER A 215 4.41 13.64 -9.06
N SER A 216 4.39 12.44 -8.48
CA SER A 216 4.12 12.25 -7.05
C SER A 216 5.24 12.84 -6.18
N VAL A 217 6.51 12.63 -6.54
CA VAL A 217 7.66 13.16 -5.79
C VAL A 217 7.81 14.67 -6.00
N TYR A 218 7.61 15.16 -7.23
CA TYR A 218 7.60 16.61 -7.50
C TYR A 218 6.56 17.35 -6.67
N ARG A 219 5.37 16.77 -6.49
CA ARG A 219 4.35 17.35 -5.62
C ARG A 219 4.80 17.42 -4.16
N GLU A 220 5.45 16.39 -3.63
CA GLU A 220 5.98 16.41 -2.26
C GLU A 220 7.07 17.49 -2.11
N LEU A 221 7.99 17.60 -3.08
CA LEU A 221 9.02 18.63 -3.08
C LEU A 221 8.41 20.04 -3.20
N ALA A 222 7.42 20.22 -4.09
CA ALA A 222 6.71 21.49 -4.19
C ALA A 222 6.10 21.90 -2.84
N ASN A 223 5.37 20.97 -2.21
CA ASN A 223 4.75 21.21 -0.90
C ASN A 223 5.78 21.57 0.17
N LEU A 224 6.88 20.80 0.25
CA LEU A 224 7.94 21.02 1.22
C LEU A 224 8.62 22.38 1.00
N TYR A 225 8.96 22.77 -0.25
CA TYR A 225 9.57 24.07 -0.50
C TYR A 225 8.63 25.25 -0.18
N LEU A 226 7.30 25.06 -0.32
CA LEU A 226 6.33 26.05 0.16
C LEU A 226 6.28 26.12 1.69
N ASP A 227 6.49 25.01 2.40
CA ASP A 227 6.55 24.99 3.87
C ASP A 227 7.75 25.73 4.44
N ILE A 228 8.88 25.70 3.73
CA ILE A 228 10.10 26.44 4.12
C ILE A 228 10.20 27.83 3.44
N ASP A 229 9.07 28.34 2.93
CA ASP A 229 8.93 29.65 2.30
C ASP A 229 9.84 29.89 1.06
N ASN A 230 10.33 28.82 0.43
CA ASN A 230 11.07 28.89 -0.82
C ASN A 230 10.12 28.79 -2.03
N TYR A 231 9.40 29.88 -2.28
CA TYR A 231 8.33 29.92 -3.31
C TYR A 231 8.85 29.72 -4.72
N SER A 232 10.09 30.15 -5.01
CA SER A 232 10.72 29.97 -6.32
C SER A 232 10.91 28.49 -6.65
N LYS A 233 11.51 27.71 -5.72
CA LYS A 233 11.64 26.26 -5.91
C LYS A 233 10.28 25.54 -5.84
N GLY A 234 9.37 26.02 -4.99
CA GLY A 234 8.00 25.50 -4.95
C GLY A 234 7.31 25.60 -6.32
N LEU A 235 7.40 26.76 -6.96
CA LEU A 235 6.86 26.98 -8.31
C LEU A 235 7.55 26.10 -9.36
N GLU A 236 8.87 25.99 -9.34
CA GLU A 236 9.62 25.13 -10.26
C GLU A 236 9.10 23.67 -10.23
N TYR A 237 8.86 23.12 -9.04
CA TYR A 237 8.34 21.76 -8.92
C TYR A 237 6.86 21.66 -9.27
N ILE A 238 6.05 22.70 -9.03
CA ILE A 238 4.66 22.79 -9.53
C ILE A 238 4.64 22.70 -11.07
N GLU A 239 5.50 23.44 -11.75
CA GLU A 239 5.61 23.41 -13.23
C GLU A 239 6.03 22.01 -13.74
N LYS A 240 6.94 21.33 -13.03
CA LYS A 240 7.31 19.94 -13.34
C LYS A 240 6.13 18.97 -13.16
N VAL A 241 5.24 19.20 -12.19
CA VAL A 241 4.01 18.41 -12.06
C VAL A 241 3.07 18.68 -13.22
N LEU A 242 2.87 19.95 -13.58
CA LEU A 242 1.98 20.35 -14.71
C LEU A 242 2.44 19.78 -16.05
N SER A 243 3.75 19.68 -16.27
CA SER A 243 4.33 19.11 -17.50
C SER A 243 4.30 17.57 -17.53
N SER A 244 3.91 16.93 -16.41
CA SER A 244 3.85 15.47 -16.29
C SER A 244 2.44 14.94 -16.56
N PRO A 245 2.27 13.71 -17.08
CA PRO A 245 0.95 13.12 -17.23
C PRO A 245 0.31 12.88 -15.84
N LEU A 246 -0.68 13.72 -15.50
CA LEU A 246 -1.39 13.63 -14.22
C LEU A 246 -2.53 12.62 -14.32
N LYS A 247 -2.56 11.67 -13.35
CA LYS A 247 -3.74 10.83 -13.15
C LYS A 247 -4.86 11.65 -12.49
N LYS A 248 -6.10 11.44 -12.92
CA LYS A 248 -7.29 12.10 -12.32
C LYS A 248 -7.34 11.98 -10.79
N SER A 249 -6.93 10.82 -10.26
CA SER A 249 -6.88 10.57 -8.79
C SER A 249 -5.81 11.38 -8.04
N MET A 250 -4.93 12.09 -8.74
CA MET A 250 -3.89 12.94 -8.14
C MET A 250 -4.24 14.42 -8.18
N LEU A 251 -5.27 14.82 -8.93
CA LEU A 251 -5.63 16.22 -9.14
C LEU A 251 -5.94 16.94 -7.83
N ASP A 252 -6.72 16.35 -6.95
CA ASP A 252 -7.11 16.98 -5.68
C ASP A 252 -5.89 17.37 -4.83
N SER A 253 -4.94 16.41 -4.69
CA SER A 253 -3.71 16.65 -3.93
C SER A 253 -2.78 17.65 -4.62
N PHE A 254 -2.85 17.77 -5.95
CA PHE A 254 -2.09 18.74 -6.71
C PHE A 254 -2.72 20.14 -6.58
N TYR A 255 -4.04 20.25 -6.68
CA TYR A 255 -4.76 21.51 -6.46
C TYR A 255 -4.55 22.04 -5.06
N PHE A 256 -4.41 21.16 -4.04
CA PHE A 256 -4.01 21.57 -2.71
C PHE A 256 -2.67 22.33 -2.73
N VAL A 257 -1.64 21.80 -3.40
CA VAL A 257 -0.32 22.44 -3.48
C VAL A 257 -0.39 23.77 -4.24
N LEU A 258 -1.17 23.83 -5.33
CA LEU A 258 -1.44 25.09 -6.03
C LEU A 258 -2.13 26.12 -5.16
N GLY A 259 -3.17 25.71 -4.45
CA GLY A 259 -3.91 26.60 -3.54
C GLY A 259 -3.02 27.15 -2.42
N LYS A 260 -2.15 26.30 -1.87
CA LYS A 260 -1.14 26.70 -0.89
C LYS A 260 -0.11 27.69 -1.47
N TYR A 261 0.38 27.44 -2.69
CA TYR A 261 1.26 28.38 -3.40
C TYR A 261 0.60 29.76 -3.56
N TYR A 262 -0.63 29.81 -4.06
CA TYR A 262 -1.35 31.06 -4.24
C TYR A 262 -1.64 31.77 -2.91
N GLN A 263 -1.93 31.03 -1.84
CA GLN A 263 -2.09 31.61 -0.51
C GLN A 263 -0.78 32.26 -0.03
N LYS A 264 0.35 31.54 -0.15
CA LYS A 264 1.68 32.03 0.26
C LYS A 264 2.16 33.23 -0.58
N THR A 265 1.71 33.33 -1.81
CA THR A 265 2.02 34.47 -2.71
C THR A 265 0.92 35.54 -2.72
N ASN A 266 0.01 35.51 -1.75
CA ASN A 266 -1.07 36.49 -1.53
C ASN A 266 -2.05 36.65 -2.71
N GLN A 267 -2.21 35.61 -3.54
CA GLN A 267 -3.19 35.55 -4.62
C GLN A 267 -4.49 34.88 -4.13
N VAL A 268 -5.22 35.62 -3.33
CA VAL A 268 -6.30 35.10 -2.49
C VAL A 268 -7.41 34.39 -3.27
N ASP A 269 -7.87 34.96 -4.40
CA ASP A 269 -8.96 34.35 -5.18
C ASP A 269 -8.57 33.01 -5.81
N SER A 270 -7.33 32.93 -6.34
CA SER A 270 -6.76 31.68 -6.85
C SER A 270 -6.60 30.65 -5.73
N ALA A 271 -6.16 31.09 -4.55
CA ALA A 271 -6.04 30.21 -3.38
C ALA A 271 -7.41 29.59 -3.02
N TYR A 272 -8.48 30.40 -2.93
CA TYR A 272 -9.83 29.90 -2.68
C TYR A 272 -10.30 28.91 -3.73
N TYR A 273 -10.06 29.20 -4.99
CA TYR A 273 -10.47 28.32 -6.09
C TYR A 273 -9.85 26.93 -5.94
N TYR A 274 -8.53 26.85 -5.82
CA TYR A 274 -7.82 25.56 -5.77
C TYR A 274 -8.00 24.82 -4.44
N LEU A 275 -8.02 25.51 -3.31
CA LEU A 275 -8.31 24.89 -2.01
C LEU A 275 -9.77 24.41 -1.93
N GLY A 276 -10.71 25.15 -2.53
CA GLY A 276 -12.10 24.72 -2.63
C GLY A 276 -12.28 23.42 -3.40
N TYR A 277 -11.51 23.20 -4.46
CA TYR A 277 -11.46 21.88 -5.14
C TYR A 277 -10.94 20.80 -4.21
N SER A 278 -9.84 21.04 -3.52
CA SER A 278 -9.19 20.07 -2.65
C SER A 278 -10.01 19.75 -1.39
N SER A 279 -10.87 20.65 -0.94
CA SER A 279 -11.76 20.42 0.19
C SER A 279 -12.88 19.40 -0.09
N ASN A 280 -13.08 19.02 -1.37
CA ASN A 280 -14.00 17.97 -1.79
C ASN A 280 -13.27 16.64 -2.10
N SER A 281 -12.00 16.51 -1.72
CA SER A 281 -11.22 15.31 -1.95
C SER A 281 -11.80 14.10 -1.20
N SER A 282 -11.77 12.94 -1.82
CA SER A 282 -12.06 11.67 -1.15
C SER A 282 -10.95 11.23 -0.18
N ARG A 283 -9.79 11.90 -0.19
CA ARG A 283 -8.67 11.67 0.72
C ARG A 283 -8.81 12.59 1.93
N LEU A 284 -9.16 12.03 3.08
CA LEU A 284 -9.41 12.78 4.31
C LEU A 284 -8.27 13.74 4.67
N GLN A 285 -7.01 13.31 4.55
CA GLN A 285 -5.84 14.15 4.84
C GLN A 285 -5.75 15.38 3.91
N THR A 286 -6.01 15.20 2.60
CA THR A 286 -6.03 16.31 1.64
C THR A 286 -7.18 17.25 1.92
N GLN A 287 -8.36 16.70 2.23
CA GLN A 287 -9.56 17.46 2.58
C GLN A 287 -9.35 18.29 3.85
N ALA A 288 -8.86 17.67 4.93
CA ALA A 288 -8.58 18.36 6.20
C ALA A 288 -7.55 19.49 6.00
N ALA A 289 -6.43 19.21 5.30
CA ALA A 289 -5.42 20.22 5.01
C ALA A 289 -5.99 21.39 4.20
N ALA A 290 -6.88 21.14 3.22
CA ALA A 290 -7.54 22.19 2.46
C ALA A 290 -8.44 23.07 3.35
N TYR A 291 -9.23 22.47 4.24
CA TYR A 291 -10.05 23.23 5.19
C TYR A 291 -9.21 24.05 6.16
N TYR A 292 -8.09 23.53 6.65
CA TYR A 292 -7.16 24.32 7.47
C TYR A 292 -6.71 25.58 6.73
N HIS A 293 -6.24 25.46 5.48
CA HIS A 293 -5.77 26.60 4.71
C HIS A 293 -6.90 27.56 4.33
N LEU A 294 -8.11 27.07 4.02
CA LEU A 294 -9.30 27.92 3.84
C LEU A 294 -9.65 28.69 5.11
N ALA A 295 -9.57 28.05 6.28
CA ALA A 295 -9.78 28.75 7.56
C ALA A 295 -8.79 29.89 7.73
N GLN A 296 -7.50 29.70 7.43
CA GLN A 296 -6.50 30.77 7.53
C GLN A 296 -6.81 31.93 6.56
N LEU A 297 -7.32 31.67 5.35
CA LEU A 297 -7.75 32.71 4.42
C LEU A 297 -8.95 33.50 4.96
N GLU A 298 -9.95 32.83 5.55
CA GLU A 298 -11.09 33.48 6.17
C GLU A 298 -10.69 34.34 7.37
N ARG A 299 -9.75 33.85 8.21
CA ARG A 299 -9.16 34.63 9.29
C ARG A 299 -8.48 35.90 8.77
N PHE A 300 -7.74 35.80 7.70
CA PHE A 300 -7.07 36.95 7.09
C PHE A 300 -8.06 37.99 6.56
N ARG A 301 -9.24 37.56 6.07
CA ARG A 301 -10.33 38.43 5.63
C ARG A 301 -11.23 38.89 6.79
N GLU A 302 -10.93 38.58 8.02
CA GLU A 302 -11.75 38.85 9.22
C GLU A 302 -13.16 38.24 9.14
N ASN A 303 -13.36 37.22 8.30
CA ASN A 303 -14.62 36.48 8.20
C ASN A 303 -14.68 35.38 9.27
N TRP A 304 -14.97 35.74 10.49
CA TRP A 304 -14.98 34.83 11.65
C TRP A 304 -15.98 33.68 11.53
N LYS A 305 -17.10 33.89 10.83
CA LYS A 305 -18.06 32.82 10.56
C LYS A 305 -17.49 31.77 9.58
N GLY A 306 -16.87 32.22 8.53
CA GLY A 306 -16.18 31.35 7.57
C GLY A 306 -15.02 30.59 8.21
N TYR A 307 -14.21 31.27 9.02
CA TYR A 307 -13.14 30.66 9.80
C TYR A 307 -13.66 29.52 10.68
N ALA A 308 -14.67 29.77 11.51
CA ALA A 308 -15.24 28.74 12.40
C ALA A 308 -15.81 27.55 11.64
N ASN A 309 -16.51 27.78 10.52
CA ASN A 309 -17.05 26.71 9.70
C ASN A 309 -15.96 25.80 9.09
N ASN A 310 -14.85 26.40 8.61
CA ASN A 310 -13.75 25.62 8.04
C ASN A 310 -12.92 24.93 9.13
N GLN A 311 -12.80 25.52 10.32
CA GLN A 311 -12.12 24.90 11.46
C GLN A 311 -12.85 23.63 11.92
N ILE A 312 -14.17 23.67 12.05
CA ILE A 312 -14.99 22.49 12.41
C ILE A 312 -14.84 21.36 11.39
N ARG A 313 -14.66 21.69 10.11
CA ARG A 313 -14.49 20.67 9.05
C ARG A 313 -13.06 20.12 8.98
N TYR A 314 -12.11 20.86 9.51
CA TYR A 314 -10.72 20.41 9.64
C TYR A 314 -10.57 19.40 10.79
N GLU A 315 -11.19 19.64 11.94
CA GLU A 315 -11.23 18.76 13.13
C GLU A 315 -12.04 17.47 12.85
#